data_ee4ffa13bc948502e39897f8340eeee9
#
_entry.id   ee4ffa13bc948502e39897f8340eeee9
#
_cell.length_a   1.000
_cell.length_b   1.000
_cell.length_c   1.000
_cell.angle_alpha   90.00
_cell.angle_beta   90.00
_cell.angle_gamma   90.00
#
_symmetry.space_group_name_H-M   'P 1'
#
loop_
_entity.id
_entity.type
_entity.pdbx_description
1 polymer ?
#
loop_
_entity_poly.entity_id
_entity_poly.type
_entity_poly.pdbx_seq_one_letter_code
_entity_poly.pdbx_strand_id
1 'polypeptide(L)'
;MDKDKMMMETCHASDTRIAEEIDKDMSDLAEQLLEDYKQDRDIDAIRMYELPEQKAIKEIIRELMMVLLPGYYREKSYRTYSVDKKILVILEDVMFMMTKQIEKALLHRPEFEDACIAIRQDEAKKIVKLFFKQIPKIREFLNTDIIATYDGDPAANSKDEIVLAYPGLYATAIYRLAHELHELDVPLIPRIMTEYAHRKTGVDIHPGATIGKYFCMDHATGVVIGSTSVIGEHVKVYQGVTIGALSTKAGQKLHGTKRHPTIEDNVTLYSGASVLGG
;
A
#
# COMPACT_ATOMS: atom_id res chain seq x y z
N MET A 1 -47.21 32.80 -29.92
CA MET A 1 -45.82 33.06 -29.57
C MET A 1 -45.53 32.36 -28.23
N ASP A 2 -44.69 31.41 -28.31
CA ASP A 2 -44.65 30.19 -27.54
C ASP A 2 -44.17 30.44 -26.08
N LYS A 3 -45.02 30.14 -25.09
CA LYS A 3 -44.70 30.25 -23.67
C LYS A 3 -43.46 29.42 -23.28
N ASP A 4 -43.26 28.30 -23.99
CA ASP A 4 -42.15 27.39 -23.78
C ASP A 4 -40.82 28.02 -24.23
N LYS A 5 -40.82 28.79 -25.32
CA LYS A 5 -39.65 29.50 -25.82
C LYS A 5 -39.20 30.63 -24.90
N MET A 6 -40.15 31.36 -24.32
CA MET A 6 -39.90 32.44 -23.36
C MET A 6 -39.40 31.89 -22.02
N MET A 7 -39.89 30.70 -21.63
CA MET A 7 -39.42 30.00 -20.41
C MET A 7 -38.01 29.42 -20.56
N MET A 8 -37.65 28.92 -21.74
CA MET A 8 -36.27 28.47 -22.06
C MET A 8 -35.29 29.65 -22.10
N GLU A 9 -35.66 30.78 -22.69
CA GLU A 9 -34.79 31.97 -22.74
C GLU A 9 -34.56 32.57 -21.34
N THR A 10 -35.56 32.55 -20.44
CA THR A 10 -35.37 32.97 -19.05
C THR A 10 -34.53 31.98 -18.22
N CYS A 11 -34.63 30.69 -18.44
CA CYS A 11 -33.76 29.70 -17.80
C CYS A 11 -32.29 29.87 -18.24
N HIS A 12 -32.03 29.99 -19.55
CA HIS A 12 -30.66 30.23 -20.05
C HIS A 12 -30.03 31.52 -19.52
N ALA A 13 -30.81 32.62 -19.45
CA ALA A 13 -30.33 33.89 -18.89
C ALA A 13 -29.99 33.77 -17.37
N SER A 14 -30.78 32.96 -16.64
CA SER A 14 -30.51 32.67 -15.22
C SER A 14 -29.23 31.84 -15.06
N ASP A 15 -29.04 30.80 -15.86
CA ASP A 15 -27.84 29.94 -15.79
C ASP A 15 -26.56 30.70 -16.17
N THR A 16 -26.63 31.59 -17.17
CA THR A 16 -25.52 32.46 -17.57
C THR A 16 -25.12 33.41 -16.45
N ARG A 17 -26.10 34.01 -15.78
CA ARG A 17 -25.84 34.91 -14.65
C ARG A 17 -25.22 34.18 -13.46
N ILE A 18 -25.71 33.00 -13.14
CA ILE A 18 -25.13 32.15 -12.08
C ILE A 18 -23.69 31.79 -12.43
N ALA A 19 -23.39 31.41 -13.69
CA ALA A 19 -22.03 31.09 -14.13
C ALA A 19 -21.09 32.30 -14.00
N GLU A 20 -21.53 33.52 -14.40
CA GLU A 20 -20.74 34.75 -14.26
C GLU A 20 -20.47 35.13 -12.81
N GLU A 21 -21.46 34.96 -11.91
CA GLU A 21 -21.29 35.19 -10.47
C GLU A 21 -20.30 34.17 -9.88
N ILE A 22 -20.42 32.87 -10.23
CA ILE A 22 -19.48 31.83 -9.81
C ILE A 22 -18.06 32.11 -10.31
N ASP A 23 -17.88 32.50 -11.56
CA ASP A 23 -16.55 32.78 -12.14
C ASP A 23 -15.86 33.93 -11.39
N LYS A 24 -16.60 34.96 -11.02
CA LYS A 24 -16.06 36.06 -10.22
C LYS A 24 -15.66 35.62 -8.83
N ASP A 25 -16.55 34.92 -8.13
CA ASP A 25 -16.29 34.41 -6.78
C ASP A 25 -15.13 33.40 -6.78
N MET A 26 -15.00 32.56 -7.82
CA MET A 26 -13.89 31.63 -7.98
C MET A 26 -12.55 32.33 -8.11
N SER A 27 -12.48 33.44 -8.84
CA SER A 27 -11.24 34.22 -9.00
C SER A 27 -10.78 34.80 -7.66
N ASP A 28 -11.68 35.40 -6.92
CA ASP A 28 -11.39 35.97 -5.60
C ASP A 28 -10.98 34.90 -4.59
N LEU A 29 -11.69 33.77 -4.58
CA LEU A 29 -11.36 32.61 -3.71
C LEU A 29 -10.02 31.98 -4.09
N ALA A 30 -9.72 31.86 -5.38
CA ALA A 30 -8.45 31.32 -5.84
C ALA A 30 -7.27 32.21 -5.41
N GLU A 31 -7.42 33.54 -5.49
CA GLU A 31 -6.40 34.48 -5.03
C GLU A 31 -6.17 34.36 -3.51
N GLN A 32 -7.24 34.27 -2.72
CA GLN A 32 -7.17 34.07 -1.28
C GLN A 32 -6.47 32.74 -0.92
N LEU A 33 -6.79 31.63 -1.62
CA LEU A 33 -6.17 30.34 -1.39
C LEU A 33 -4.69 30.34 -1.78
N LEU A 34 -4.33 30.96 -2.90
CA LEU A 34 -2.94 31.09 -3.34
C LEU A 34 -2.10 31.91 -2.35
N GLU A 35 -2.68 32.93 -1.72
CA GLU A 35 -2.01 33.68 -0.65
C GLU A 35 -1.87 32.84 0.64
N ASP A 36 -2.91 32.07 0.98
CA ASP A 36 -2.89 31.16 2.12
C ASP A 36 -1.82 30.06 1.96
N TYR A 37 -1.62 29.51 0.75
CA TYR A 37 -0.59 28.50 0.47
C TYR A 37 0.85 28.99 0.60
N LYS A 38 1.07 30.32 0.64
CA LYS A 38 2.41 30.90 0.85
C LYS A 38 2.87 30.88 2.32
N GLN A 39 2.02 30.41 3.24
CA GLN A 39 2.34 30.38 4.67
C GLN A 39 3.32 29.26 5.06
N ASP A 40 3.69 28.37 4.14
CA ASP A 40 4.70 27.27 4.31
C ASP A 40 4.42 26.41 5.56
N ARG A 41 3.14 26.02 5.74
CA ARG A 41 2.73 25.11 6.82
C ARG A 41 2.92 23.64 6.36
N ASP A 42 2.92 22.71 7.29
CA ASP A 42 3.04 21.26 7.00
C ASP A 42 2.01 20.73 6.00
N ILE A 43 0.86 21.41 5.86
CA ILE A 43 -0.18 21.08 4.88
C ILE A 43 0.08 21.68 3.49
N ASP A 44 1.00 22.64 3.37
CA ASP A 44 1.26 23.40 2.14
C ASP A 44 2.38 22.78 1.31
N ALA A 45 2.35 21.45 1.12
CA ALA A 45 3.37 20.71 0.37
C ALA A 45 3.35 21.10 -1.12
N ILE A 46 3.98 22.22 -1.47
CA ILE A 46 4.07 22.76 -2.85
C ILE A 46 4.84 21.80 -3.78
N ARG A 47 5.66 20.90 -3.22
CA ARG A 47 6.44 19.88 -3.95
C ARG A 47 5.63 18.63 -4.33
N MET A 48 4.32 18.75 -4.53
CA MET A 48 3.44 17.60 -4.77
C MET A 48 3.82 16.76 -6.01
N TYR A 49 4.52 17.33 -7.00
CA TYR A 49 5.03 16.58 -8.16
C TYR A 49 6.25 15.70 -7.84
N GLU A 50 6.89 15.92 -6.70
CA GLU A 50 8.06 15.19 -6.23
C GLU A 50 7.69 14.05 -5.27
N LEU A 51 6.42 13.94 -4.86
CA LEU A 51 5.94 12.89 -3.97
C LEU A 51 5.48 11.65 -4.76
N PRO A 52 5.60 10.44 -4.18
CA PRO A 52 5.00 9.24 -4.75
C PRO A 52 3.48 9.37 -4.88
N GLU A 53 2.95 8.93 -6.01
CA GLU A 53 1.53 9.03 -6.32
C GLU A 53 0.76 7.80 -5.81
N GLN A 54 -0.21 8.00 -4.91
CA GLN A 54 -1.01 6.90 -4.37
C GLN A 54 -1.72 6.07 -5.46
N LYS A 55 -2.14 6.71 -6.56
CA LYS A 55 -2.77 6.01 -7.68
C LYS A 55 -1.78 5.07 -8.38
N ALA A 56 -0.56 5.53 -8.63
CA ALA A 56 0.50 4.72 -9.24
C ALA A 56 0.91 3.55 -8.31
N ILE A 57 1.00 3.78 -6.99
CA ILE A 57 1.29 2.71 -6.04
C ILE A 57 0.20 1.64 -6.03
N LYS A 58 -1.08 2.01 -6.12
CA LYS A 58 -2.19 1.03 -6.23
C LYS A 58 -2.07 0.18 -7.49
N GLU A 59 -1.67 0.78 -8.60
CA GLU A 59 -1.45 0.08 -9.86
C GLU A 59 -0.26 -0.88 -9.76
N ILE A 60 0.86 -0.43 -9.19
CA ILE A 60 2.03 -1.27 -8.88
C ILE A 60 1.61 -2.49 -8.04
N ILE A 61 0.82 -2.30 -6.97
CA ILE A 61 0.32 -3.41 -6.16
C ILE A 61 -0.48 -4.39 -7.02
N ARG A 62 -1.39 -3.91 -7.87
CA ARG A 62 -2.20 -4.74 -8.75
C ARG A 62 -1.34 -5.61 -9.66
N GLU A 63 -0.32 -5.04 -10.27
CA GLU A 63 0.57 -5.77 -11.17
C GLU A 63 1.50 -6.73 -10.44
N LEU A 64 2.03 -6.33 -9.28
CA LEU A 64 2.82 -7.23 -8.43
C LEU A 64 1.99 -8.44 -7.96
N MET A 65 0.70 -8.27 -7.66
CA MET A 65 -0.18 -9.40 -7.34
C MET A 65 -0.36 -10.35 -8.54
N MET A 66 -0.37 -9.86 -9.78
CA MET A 66 -0.37 -10.72 -10.97
C MET A 66 0.95 -11.48 -11.15
N VAL A 67 2.08 -10.89 -10.75
CA VAL A 67 3.39 -11.54 -10.75
C VAL A 67 3.49 -12.60 -9.65
N LEU A 68 2.99 -12.30 -8.44
CA LEU A 68 3.01 -13.23 -7.30
C LEU A 68 2.12 -14.44 -7.51
N LEU A 69 0.91 -14.21 -8.00
CA LEU A 69 -0.17 -15.19 -8.08
C LEU A 69 -0.70 -15.30 -9.52
N PRO A 70 0.15 -15.76 -10.47
CA PRO A 70 -0.23 -15.89 -11.87
C PRO A 70 -1.41 -16.85 -12.01
N GLY A 71 -2.45 -16.40 -12.70
CA GLY A 71 -3.67 -17.20 -12.87
C GLY A 71 -4.84 -16.78 -11.97
N TYR A 72 -4.59 -16.26 -10.77
CA TYR A 72 -5.64 -15.74 -9.87
C TYR A 72 -5.95 -14.27 -10.17
N TYR A 73 -4.94 -13.45 -10.38
CA TYR A 73 -5.10 -12.04 -10.74
C TYR A 73 -4.88 -11.88 -12.24
N ARG A 74 -5.93 -11.46 -12.98
CA ARG A 74 -5.93 -11.37 -14.45
C ARG A 74 -6.51 -10.04 -14.90
N GLU A 75 -5.96 -9.51 -15.99
CA GLU A 75 -6.70 -8.55 -16.80
C GLU A 75 -7.82 -9.24 -17.60
N LYS A 76 -8.89 -8.48 -17.90
CA LYS A 76 -9.93 -8.94 -18.80
C LYS A 76 -9.37 -9.09 -20.23
N SER A 77 -8.81 -10.25 -20.53
CA SER A 77 -8.35 -10.59 -21.86
C SER A 77 -9.11 -11.84 -22.34
N TYR A 78 -9.79 -11.72 -23.47
CA TYR A 78 -10.49 -12.84 -24.12
C TYR A 78 -9.55 -13.74 -24.94
N ARG A 79 -8.24 -13.40 -25.01
CA ARG A 79 -7.24 -14.19 -25.76
C ARG A 79 -6.29 -14.88 -24.79
N THR A 80 -6.08 -16.17 -25.02
CA THR A 80 -5.03 -16.96 -24.37
C THR A 80 -3.68 -16.57 -24.96
N TYR A 81 -3.01 -15.61 -24.34
CA TYR A 81 -1.57 -15.41 -24.60
C TYR A 81 -0.77 -16.43 -23.80
N SER A 82 0.40 -16.82 -24.31
CA SER A 82 1.33 -17.61 -23.51
C SER A 82 1.72 -16.83 -22.24
N VAL A 83 1.80 -17.52 -21.11
CA VAL A 83 2.17 -16.93 -19.81
C VAL A 83 3.48 -16.14 -19.92
N ASP A 84 4.45 -16.67 -20.69
CA ASP A 84 5.77 -16.09 -20.90
C ASP A 84 5.74 -14.68 -21.50
N LYS A 85 4.91 -14.47 -22.53
CA LYS A 85 4.80 -13.15 -23.17
C LYS A 85 4.09 -12.15 -22.27
N LYS A 86 3.11 -12.59 -21.50
CA LYS A 86 2.34 -11.72 -20.61
C LYS A 86 3.18 -11.26 -19.42
N ILE A 87 3.99 -12.15 -18.83
CA ILE A 87 4.85 -11.80 -17.70
C ILE A 87 5.90 -10.75 -18.08
N LEU A 88 6.46 -10.81 -19.28
CA LEU A 88 7.44 -9.82 -19.75
C LEU A 88 6.84 -8.42 -19.82
N VAL A 89 5.63 -8.29 -20.36
CA VAL A 89 4.94 -6.98 -20.44
C VAL A 89 4.64 -6.43 -19.04
N ILE A 90 4.10 -7.26 -18.14
CA ILE A 90 3.81 -6.85 -16.76
C ILE A 90 5.11 -6.42 -16.05
N LEU A 91 6.20 -7.18 -16.23
CA LEU A 91 7.48 -6.84 -15.61
C LEU A 91 8.04 -5.52 -16.12
N GLU A 92 7.95 -5.26 -17.43
CA GLU A 92 8.39 -3.99 -18.03
C GLU A 92 7.63 -2.81 -17.43
N ASP A 93 6.29 -2.89 -17.43
CA ASP A 93 5.41 -1.82 -16.93
C ASP A 93 5.62 -1.57 -15.43
N VAL A 94 5.60 -2.62 -14.60
CA VAL A 94 5.72 -2.46 -13.16
C VAL A 94 7.13 -2.00 -12.75
N MET A 95 8.19 -2.48 -13.40
CA MET A 95 9.55 -2.03 -13.15
C MET A 95 9.72 -0.55 -13.51
N PHE A 96 9.14 -0.12 -14.62
CA PHE A 96 9.15 1.29 -15.01
C PHE A 96 8.41 2.17 -13.99
N MET A 97 7.18 1.80 -13.64
CA MET A 97 6.37 2.54 -12.65
C MET A 97 7.07 2.60 -11.29
N MET A 98 7.59 1.46 -10.81
CA MET A 98 8.33 1.42 -9.54
C MET A 98 9.56 2.32 -9.57
N THR A 99 10.34 2.30 -10.65
CA THR A 99 11.51 3.18 -10.80
C THR A 99 11.13 4.65 -10.67
N LYS A 100 10.01 5.06 -11.30
CA LYS A 100 9.52 6.45 -11.21
C LYS A 100 9.06 6.83 -9.81
N GLN A 101 8.34 5.94 -9.12
CA GLN A 101 7.84 6.24 -7.79
C GLN A 101 8.94 6.19 -6.72
N ILE A 102 9.89 5.26 -6.84
CA ILE A 102 11.05 5.17 -5.93
C ILE A 102 11.96 6.39 -6.13
N GLU A 103 12.20 6.82 -7.36
CA GLU A 103 12.98 8.05 -7.64
C GLU A 103 12.43 9.25 -6.86
N LYS A 104 11.11 9.44 -6.87
CA LYS A 104 10.45 10.51 -6.09
C LYS A 104 10.61 10.29 -4.58
N ALA A 105 10.43 9.04 -4.11
CA ALA A 105 10.55 8.72 -2.69
C ALA A 105 11.95 8.97 -2.13
N LEU A 106 12.99 8.77 -2.94
CA LEU A 106 14.40 8.95 -2.52
C LEU A 106 14.72 10.37 -2.06
N LEU A 107 13.95 11.40 -2.44
CA LEU A 107 14.08 12.75 -1.88
C LEU A 107 13.92 12.82 -0.35
N HIS A 108 13.31 11.80 0.26
CA HIS A 108 13.14 11.71 1.71
C HIS A 108 14.30 10.98 2.40
N ARG A 109 15.36 10.63 1.67
CA ARG A 109 16.60 10.11 2.22
C ARG A 109 17.65 11.23 2.23
N PRO A 110 18.31 11.51 3.36
CA PRO A 110 19.24 12.64 3.47
C PRO A 110 20.33 12.69 2.40
N GLU A 111 20.81 11.52 1.96
CA GLU A 111 21.86 11.41 0.94
C GLU A 111 21.37 11.76 -0.48
N PHE A 112 20.07 11.87 -0.70
CA PHE A 112 19.48 12.22 -2.00
C PHE A 112 18.70 13.53 -2.00
N GLU A 113 18.64 14.27 -0.89
CA GLU A 113 17.86 15.49 -0.76
C GLU A 113 18.25 16.54 -1.82
N ASP A 114 19.55 16.70 -2.07
CA ASP A 114 20.09 17.62 -3.09
C ASP A 114 20.53 16.89 -4.38
N ALA A 115 20.28 15.59 -4.50
CA ALA A 115 20.73 14.82 -5.65
C ALA A 115 19.90 15.15 -6.91
N CYS A 116 20.56 15.26 -8.04
CA CYS A 116 19.85 15.45 -9.31
C CYS A 116 19.02 14.21 -9.68
N ILE A 117 18.01 14.41 -10.52
CA ILE A 117 17.08 13.36 -10.99
C ILE A 117 17.82 12.13 -11.53
N ALA A 118 18.91 12.33 -12.30
CA ALA A 118 19.66 11.23 -12.90
C ALA A 118 20.27 10.29 -11.84
N ILE A 119 20.84 10.85 -10.77
CA ILE A 119 21.40 10.06 -9.65
C ILE A 119 20.31 9.26 -8.94
N ARG A 120 19.16 9.91 -8.64
CA ARG A 120 18.03 9.22 -8.00
C ARG A 120 17.43 8.13 -8.90
N GLN A 121 17.35 8.36 -10.21
CA GLN A 121 16.89 7.36 -11.18
C GLN A 121 17.81 6.14 -11.23
N ASP A 122 19.13 6.34 -11.19
CA ASP A 122 20.07 5.23 -11.22
C ASP A 122 20.00 4.41 -9.93
N GLU A 123 19.83 5.05 -8.79
CA GLU A 123 19.62 4.33 -7.52
C GLU A 123 18.26 3.61 -7.51
N ALA A 124 17.19 4.25 -7.96
CA ALA A 124 15.87 3.63 -8.07
C ALA A 124 15.91 2.37 -8.96
N LYS A 125 16.62 2.38 -10.08
CA LYS A 125 16.81 1.21 -10.95
C LYS A 125 17.53 0.06 -10.22
N LYS A 126 18.54 0.36 -9.40
CA LYS A 126 19.24 -0.65 -8.60
C LYS A 126 18.32 -1.26 -7.57
N ILE A 127 17.55 -0.43 -6.83
CA ILE A 127 16.58 -0.87 -5.84
C ILE A 127 15.53 -1.78 -6.50
N VAL A 128 14.93 -1.36 -7.61
CA VAL A 128 13.94 -2.15 -8.34
C VAL A 128 14.53 -3.51 -8.76
N LYS A 129 15.75 -3.53 -9.29
CA LYS A 129 16.43 -4.79 -9.67
C LYS A 129 16.65 -5.71 -8.46
N LEU A 130 17.04 -5.17 -7.30
CA LEU A 130 17.22 -5.94 -6.06
C LEU A 130 15.89 -6.48 -5.56
N PHE A 131 14.85 -5.66 -5.55
CA PHE A 131 13.49 -6.06 -5.18
C PHE A 131 12.98 -7.23 -6.03
N PHE A 132 13.09 -7.15 -7.36
CA PHE A 132 12.61 -8.22 -8.23
C PHE A 132 13.38 -9.54 -8.06
N LYS A 133 14.63 -9.51 -7.60
CA LYS A 133 15.37 -10.71 -7.21
C LYS A 133 14.79 -11.41 -5.97
N GLN A 134 14.02 -10.68 -5.14
CA GLN A 134 13.35 -11.26 -3.96
C GLN A 134 11.98 -11.89 -4.30
N ILE A 135 11.43 -11.64 -5.48
CA ILE A 135 10.11 -12.19 -5.85
C ILE A 135 10.01 -13.72 -5.67
N PRO A 136 11.01 -14.54 -6.07
CA PRO A 136 10.95 -15.98 -5.82
C PRO A 136 10.85 -16.33 -4.32
N LYS A 137 11.61 -15.65 -3.45
CA LYS A 137 11.54 -15.80 -1.98
C LYS A 137 10.17 -15.41 -1.45
N ILE A 138 9.64 -14.25 -1.86
CA ILE A 138 8.30 -13.80 -1.46
C ILE A 138 7.24 -14.84 -1.85
N ARG A 139 7.33 -15.39 -3.05
CA ARG A 139 6.41 -16.45 -3.51
C ARG A 139 6.52 -17.74 -2.68
N GLU A 140 7.72 -18.12 -2.29
CA GLU A 140 7.94 -19.26 -1.39
C GLU A 140 7.23 -19.03 -0.04
N PHE A 141 7.45 -17.87 0.59
CA PHE A 141 6.80 -17.51 1.85
C PHE A 141 5.27 -17.49 1.71
N LEU A 142 4.76 -16.84 0.66
CA LEU A 142 3.33 -16.75 0.43
C LEU A 142 2.69 -18.14 0.20
N ASN A 143 3.39 -19.05 -0.46
CA ASN A 143 2.93 -20.43 -0.62
C ASN A 143 2.81 -21.16 0.72
N THR A 144 3.76 -20.94 1.65
CA THR A 144 3.66 -21.50 3.00
C THR A 144 2.51 -20.90 3.80
N ASP A 145 2.21 -19.60 3.60
CA ASP A 145 1.06 -18.93 4.25
C ASP A 145 -0.29 -19.50 3.74
N ILE A 146 -0.38 -19.78 2.43
CA ILE A 146 -1.56 -20.44 1.85
C ILE A 146 -1.76 -21.84 2.45
N ILE A 147 -0.68 -22.62 2.59
CA ILE A 147 -0.72 -23.95 3.21
C ILE A 147 -1.19 -23.85 4.65
N ALA A 148 -0.57 -22.98 5.45
CA ALA A 148 -0.91 -22.80 6.86
C ALA A 148 -2.36 -22.32 7.06
N THR A 149 -2.85 -21.46 6.18
CA THR A 149 -4.23 -20.98 6.21
C THR A 149 -5.20 -22.11 5.89
N TYR A 150 -4.91 -22.92 4.88
CA TYR A 150 -5.74 -24.08 4.51
C TYR A 150 -5.77 -25.14 5.61
N ASP A 151 -4.62 -25.48 6.16
CA ASP A 151 -4.51 -26.50 7.23
C ASP A 151 -5.12 -26.01 8.55
N GLY A 152 -5.14 -24.68 8.74
CA GLY A 152 -5.64 -24.06 9.97
C GLY A 152 -7.13 -23.70 9.98
N ASP A 153 -7.82 -23.75 8.85
CA ASP A 153 -9.24 -23.38 8.73
C ASP A 153 -10.08 -24.54 8.17
N PRO A 154 -10.83 -25.25 9.04
CA PRO A 154 -11.68 -26.36 8.59
C PRO A 154 -12.85 -25.92 7.69
N ALA A 155 -13.15 -24.64 7.59
CA ALA A 155 -14.18 -24.10 6.70
C ALA A 155 -13.69 -23.87 5.25
N ALA A 156 -12.38 -23.86 5.04
CA ALA A 156 -11.80 -23.64 3.72
C ALA A 156 -12.00 -24.87 2.82
N ASN A 157 -12.69 -24.70 1.69
CA ASN A 157 -12.93 -25.81 0.74
C ASN A 157 -11.74 -26.09 -0.16
N SER A 158 -10.89 -25.08 -0.42
CA SER A 158 -9.72 -25.20 -1.31
C SER A 158 -8.69 -24.09 -1.05
N LYS A 159 -7.46 -24.32 -1.50
CA LYS A 159 -6.42 -23.27 -1.52
C LYS A 159 -6.76 -22.12 -2.49
N ASP A 160 -7.52 -22.41 -3.54
CA ASP A 160 -8.00 -21.39 -4.47
C ASP A 160 -8.98 -20.41 -3.78
N GLU A 161 -9.86 -20.93 -2.92
CA GLU A 161 -10.77 -20.11 -2.11
C GLU A 161 -9.99 -19.14 -1.22
N ILE A 162 -8.93 -19.62 -0.56
CA ILE A 162 -8.07 -18.78 0.29
C ILE A 162 -7.43 -17.67 -0.51
N VAL A 163 -6.88 -17.97 -1.69
CA VAL A 163 -6.22 -16.96 -2.54
C VAL A 163 -7.21 -15.92 -3.05
N LEU A 164 -8.43 -16.33 -3.37
CA LEU A 164 -9.44 -15.45 -3.98
C LEU A 164 -10.27 -14.65 -2.97
N ALA A 165 -10.48 -15.19 -1.77
CA ALA A 165 -11.47 -14.66 -0.84
C ALA A 165 -10.93 -14.18 0.50
N TYR A 166 -9.79 -14.69 0.99
CA TYR A 166 -9.35 -14.42 2.36
C TYR A 166 -8.62 -13.09 2.50
N PRO A 167 -9.17 -12.14 3.29
CA PRO A 167 -8.54 -10.82 3.48
C PRO A 167 -7.18 -10.92 4.18
N GLY A 168 -7.00 -11.88 5.08
CA GLY A 168 -5.73 -12.11 5.78
C GLY A 168 -4.60 -12.43 4.81
N LEU A 169 -4.81 -13.34 3.85
CA LEU A 169 -3.80 -13.66 2.85
C LEU A 169 -3.49 -12.47 1.94
N TYR A 170 -4.52 -11.72 1.53
CA TYR A 170 -4.31 -10.52 0.71
C TYR A 170 -3.45 -9.47 1.43
N ALA A 171 -3.73 -9.21 2.71
CA ALA A 171 -2.94 -8.29 3.52
C ALA A 171 -1.49 -8.78 3.69
N THR A 172 -1.30 -10.07 3.97
CA THR A 172 0.03 -10.70 4.10
C THR A 172 0.83 -10.61 2.80
N ALA A 173 0.21 -10.85 1.65
CA ALA A 173 0.87 -10.75 0.36
C ALA A 173 1.41 -9.33 0.09
N ILE A 174 0.60 -8.30 0.34
CA ILE A 174 1.03 -6.90 0.19
C ILE A 174 2.10 -6.54 1.23
N TYR A 175 1.94 -7.00 2.48
CA TYR A 175 2.95 -6.80 3.52
C TYR A 175 4.30 -7.38 3.09
N ARG A 176 4.37 -8.63 2.59
CA ARG A 176 5.62 -9.25 2.17
C ARG A 176 6.33 -8.48 1.06
N LEU A 177 5.57 -7.92 0.10
CA LEU A 177 6.11 -7.01 -0.92
C LEU A 177 6.64 -5.71 -0.31
N ALA A 178 5.86 -5.10 0.57
CA ALA A 178 6.21 -3.84 1.22
C ALA A 178 7.42 -4.00 2.18
N HIS A 179 7.54 -5.15 2.84
CA HIS A 179 8.64 -5.48 3.72
C HIS A 179 9.99 -5.49 2.96
N GLU A 180 10.06 -6.16 1.81
CA GLU A 180 11.29 -6.17 1.00
C GLU A 180 11.69 -4.77 0.49
N LEU A 181 10.72 -3.89 0.20
CA LEU A 181 11.02 -2.49 -0.11
C LEU A 181 11.46 -1.70 1.12
N HIS A 182 10.94 -2.01 2.30
CA HIS A 182 11.37 -1.43 3.57
C HIS A 182 12.81 -1.83 3.90
N GLU A 183 13.18 -3.10 3.71
CA GLU A 183 14.55 -3.60 3.89
C GLU A 183 15.56 -2.99 2.89
N LEU A 184 15.07 -2.46 1.77
CA LEU A 184 15.85 -1.69 0.79
C LEU A 184 15.85 -0.18 1.10
N ASP A 185 15.40 0.22 2.29
CA ASP A 185 15.31 1.62 2.75
C ASP A 185 14.51 2.53 1.81
N VAL A 186 13.49 2.02 1.13
CA VAL A 186 12.60 2.85 0.30
C VAL A 186 11.67 3.67 1.19
N PRO A 187 11.74 5.02 1.14
CA PRO A 187 10.84 5.84 1.94
C PRO A 187 9.40 5.79 1.46
N LEU A 188 8.43 6.06 2.33
CA LEU A 188 7.01 6.27 2.07
C LEU A 188 6.28 5.09 1.42
N ILE A 189 6.80 4.55 0.31
CA ILE A 189 6.11 3.55 -0.53
C ILE A 189 5.71 2.30 0.25
N PRO A 190 6.58 1.66 1.07
CA PRO A 190 6.18 0.50 1.86
C PRO A 190 4.97 0.78 2.77
N ARG A 191 4.95 1.95 3.43
CA ARG A 191 3.83 2.33 4.28
C ARG A 191 2.55 2.62 3.47
N ILE A 192 2.65 3.29 2.33
CA ILE A 192 1.50 3.51 1.43
C ILE A 192 0.90 2.16 0.99
N MET A 193 1.73 1.16 0.70
CA MET A 193 1.28 -0.18 0.31
C MET A 193 0.52 -0.87 1.45
N THR A 194 1.09 -0.89 2.66
CA THR A 194 0.43 -1.56 3.79
C THR A 194 -0.82 -0.81 4.25
N GLU A 195 -0.87 0.52 4.18
CA GLU A 195 -2.09 1.30 4.43
C GLU A 195 -3.18 1.07 3.37
N TYR A 196 -2.79 0.79 2.14
CA TYR A 196 -3.75 0.36 1.12
C TYR A 196 -4.37 -1.00 1.46
N ALA A 197 -3.55 -1.96 1.90
CA ALA A 197 -4.03 -3.26 2.37
C ALA A 197 -4.94 -3.11 3.60
N HIS A 198 -4.53 -2.30 4.58
CA HIS A 198 -5.28 -2.00 5.79
C HIS A 198 -6.69 -1.47 5.46
N ARG A 199 -6.80 -0.47 4.60
CA ARG A 199 -8.10 0.07 4.15
C ARG A 199 -9.01 -0.97 3.50
N LYS A 200 -8.44 -1.96 2.83
CA LYS A 200 -9.19 -3.01 2.12
C LYS A 200 -9.62 -4.17 3.00
N THR A 201 -8.85 -4.48 4.03
CA THR A 201 -8.98 -5.73 4.80
C THR A 201 -9.27 -5.51 6.28
N GLY A 202 -9.02 -4.31 6.80
CA GLY A 202 -9.02 -4.04 8.23
C GLY A 202 -7.81 -4.62 8.97
N VAL A 203 -6.75 -5.01 8.26
CA VAL A 203 -5.51 -5.57 8.82
C VAL A 203 -4.38 -4.57 8.70
N ASP A 204 -3.83 -4.11 9.82
CA ASP A 204 -2.70 -3.19 9.87
C ASP A 204 -1.40 -3.94 10.18
N ILE A 205 -0.57 -4.20 9.18
CA ILE A 205 0.77 -4.74 9.36
C ILE A 205 1.79 -3.68 8.95
N HIS A 206 2.61 -3.24 9.89
CA HIS A 206 3.68 -2.30 9.54
C HIS A 206 4.75 -2.98 8.67
N PRO A 207 5.25 -2.36 7.60
CA PRO A 207 6.22 -3.00 6.70
C PRO A 207 7.55 -3.37 7.39
N GLY A 208 7.93 -2.71 8.48
CA GLY A 208 9.11 -3.02 9.29
C GLY A 208 8.96 -4.22 10.24
N ALA A 209 7.78 -4.84 10.36
CA ALA A 209 7.64 -6.07 11.10
C ALA A 209 8.34 -7.22 10.37
N THR A 210 8.93 -8.17 11.11
CA THR A 210 9.51 -9.40 10.56
C THR A 210 8.57 -10.57 10.83
N ILE A 211 8.12 -11.27 9.78
CA ILE A 211 7.17 -12.39 9.90
C ILE A 211 7.73 -13.62 9.16
N GLY A 212 7.86 -14.72 9.89
CA GLY A 212 8.35 -16.01 9.40
C GLY A 212 7.41 -16.68 8.37
N LYS A 213 7.74 -17.93 8.02
CA LYS A 213 6.95 -18.79 7.13
C LYS A 213 5.73 -19.35 7.84
N TYR A 214 4.76 -19.85 7.04
CA TYR A 214 3.53 -20.49 7.57
C TYR A 214 2.71 -19.55 8.48
N PHE A 215 2.74 -18.27 8.19
CA PHE A 215 1.94 -17.29 8.92
C PHE A 215 0.48 -17.34 8.45
N CYS A 216 -0.45 -17.44 9.40
CA CYS A 216 -1.87 -17.53 9.11
C CYS A 216 -2.65 -16.51 9.92
N MET A 217 -3.53 -15.75 9.26
CA MET A 217 -4.53 -14.91 9.94
C MET A 217 -5.94 -15.41 9.61
N ASP A 218 -6.66 -15.85 10.67
CA ASP A 218 -8.03 -16.30 10.55
C ASP A 218 -8.99 -15.13 10.84
N HIS A 219 -10.02 -14.93 9.97
CA HIS A 219 -10.90 -13.76 9.90
C HIS A 219 -10.18 -12.43 9.70
N ALA A 220 -9.03 -12.24 10.33
CA ALA A 220 -8.03 -11.19 10.19
C ALA A 220 -8.47 -9.75 10.55
N THR A 221 -9.74 -9.35 10.40
CA THR A 221 -10.20 -7.98 10.65
C THR A 221 -9.77 -7.46 12.02
N GLY A 222 -9.19 -6.26 12.07
CA GLY A 222 -8.75 -5.61 13.30
C GLY A 222 -7.43 -6.12 13.88
N VAL A 223 -6.68 -6.96 13.13
CA VAL A 223 -5.31 -7.32 13.51
C VAL A 223 -4.39 -6.12 13.33
N VAL A 224 -3.55 -5.85 14.33
CA VAL A 224 -2.53 -4.79 14.31
C VAL A 224 -1.17 -5.38 14.66
N ILE A 225 -0.18 -5.21 13.77
CA ILE A 225 1.20 -5.68 13.96
C ILE A 225 2.16 -4.51 13.83
N GLY A 226 2.79 -4.13 14.94
CA GLY A 226 3.65 -2.96 15.04
C GLY A 226 5.04 -3.14 14.40
N SER A 227 5.70 -2.03 14.11
CA SER A 227 6.89 -1.92 13.25
C SER A 227 8.11 -2.73 13.66
N THR A 228 8.32 -2.98 14.94
CA THR A 228 9.47 -3.74 15.44
C THR A 228 9.07 -5.12 15.98
N SER A 229 7.88 -5.61 15.58
CA SER A 229 7.46 -6.97 15.91
C SER A 229 8.33 -7.99 15.19
N VAL A 230 8.66 -9.07 15.88
CA VAL A 230 9.31 -10.24 15.30
C VAL A 230 8.38 -11.43 15.54
N ILE A 231 7.94 -12.08 14.47
CA ILE A 231 7.00 -13.21 14.51
C ILE A 231 7.69 -14.41 13.87
N GLY A 232 7.77 -15.50 14.57
CA GLY A 232 8.39 -16.76 14.16
C GLY A 232 7.59 -17.51 13.07
N GLU A 233 7.93 -18.78 12.89
CA GLU A 233 7.26 -19.66 11.94
C GLU A 233 6.03 -20.33 12.55
N HIS A 234 5.07 -20.74 11.72
CA HIS A 234 3.83 -21.44 12.14
C HIS A 234 3.00 -20.67 13.19
N VAL A 235 2.99 -19.34 13.08
CA VAL A 235 2.18 -18.50 13.97
C VAL A 235 0.80 -18.29 13.38
N LYS A 236 -0.25 -18.55 14.18
CA LYS A 236 -1.64 -18.31 13.84
C LYS A 236 -2.20 -17.13 14.65
N VAL A 237 -2.85 -16.19 13.96
CA VAL A 237 -3.42 -14.99 14.56
C VAL A 237 -4.90 -14.90 14.21
N TYR A 238 -5.75 -14.65 15.21
CA TYR A 238 -7.18 -14.43 14.99
C TYR A 238 -7.51 -12.92 14.92
N GLN A 239 -8.75 -12.62 14.53
CA GLN A 239 -9.24 -11.24 14.41
C GLN A 239 -9.07 -10.43 15.70
N GLY A 240 -8.83 -9.12 15.55
CA GLY A 240 -8.72 -8.18 16.66
C GLY A 240 -7.47 -8.32 17.52
N VAL A 241 -6.51 -9.18 17.14
CA VAL A 241 -5.24 -9.30 17.85
C VAL A 241 -4.39 -8.05 17.66
N THR A 242 -3.81 -7.56 18.75
CA THR A 242 -2.86 -6.45 18.74
C THR A 242 -1.48 -6.90 19.21
N ILE A 243 -0.46 -6.78 18.36
CA ILE A 243 0.95 -6.94 18.69
C ILE A 243 1.56 -5.54 18.70
N GLY A 244 1.56 -4.89 19.86
CA GLY A 244 1.74 -3.46 20.02
C GLY A 244 2.84 -3.06 21.00
N ALA A 245 3.16 -1.77 21.03
CA ALA A 245 4.04 -1.20 22.04
C ALA A 245 3.31 -1.02 23.37
N LEU A 246 4.00 -1.26 24.48
CA LEU A 246 3.45 -1.03 25.82
C LEU A 246 3.12 0.45 26.06
N SER A 247 3.92 1.36 25.51
CA SER A 247 3.72 2.80 25.62
C SER A 247 4.33 3.51 24.40
N THR A 248 3.65 4.54 23.91
CA THR A 248 4.14 5.45 22.86
C THR A 248 4.36 6.88 23.39
N LYS A 249 4.38 7.08 24.72
CA LYS A 249 4.47 8.43 25.32
C LYS A 249 5.72 9.23 24.94
N ALA A 250 6.81 8.54 24.59
CA ALA A 250 8.03 9.22 24.16
C ALA A 250 8.01 9.67 22.68
N GLY A 251 6.93 9.36 21.93
CA GLY A 251 6.74 9.81 20.55
C GLY A 251 7.92 9.46 19.64
N GLN A 252 8.42 10.42 18.88
CA GLN A 252 9.52 10.24 17.92
C GLN A 252 10.85 9.75 18.53
N LYS A 253 11.06 9.94 19.83
CA LYS A 253 12.26 9.42 20.53
C LYS A 253 12.34 7.89 20.53
N LEU A 254 11.23 7.21 20.25
CA LEU A 254 11.14 5.75 20.09
C LEU A 254 11.45 5.27 18.66
N HIS A 255 11.71 6.17 17.72
CA HIS A 255 12.03 5.80 16.35
C HIS A 255 13.28 4.89 16.34
N GLY A 256 13.22 3.81 15.54
CA GLY A 256 14.32 2.84 15.44
C GLY A 256 14.56 1.94 16.67
N THR A 257 13.82 2.12 17.78
CA THR A 257 14.00 1.28 18.97
C THR A 257 13.03 0.11 18.97
N LYS A 258 13.49 -1.06 19.46
CA LYS A 258 12.63 -2.23 19.70
C LYS A 258 11.59 -1.86 20.76
N ARG A 259 10.30 -1.97 20.42
CA ARG A 259 9.16 -1.62 21.28
C ARG A 259 7.93 -2.50 21.10
N HIS A 260 7.98 -3.47 20.18
CA HIS A 260 6.91 -4.44 19.93
C HIS A 260 7.40 -5.84 20.24
N PRO A 261 6.49 -6.77 20.60
CA PRO A 261 6.83 -8.12 21.05
C PRO A 261 7.61 -8.95 20.03
N THR A 262 8.29 -9.96 20.55
CA THR A 262 8.74 -11.13 19.79
C THR A 262 7.80 -12.28 20.09
N ILE A 263 7.20 -12.85 19.06
CA ILE A 263 6.34 -14.03 19.09
C ILE A 263 7.15 -15.19 18.54
N GLU A 264 7.31 -16.24 19.33
CA GLU A 264 8.08 -17.42 18.96
C GLU A 264 7.33 -18.32 17.97
N ASP A 265 7.98 -19.39 17.51
CA ASP A 265 7.38 -20.35 16.58
C ASP A 265 6.19 -21.10 17.21
N ASN A 266 5.26 -21.55 16.37
CA ASN A 266 4.10 -22.37 16.75
C ASN A 266 3.14 -21.70 17.76
N VAL A 267 3.15 -20.39 17.88
CA VAL A 267 2.25 -19.64 18.75
C VAL A 267 0.92 -19.39 18.07
N THR A 268 -0.17 -19.57 18.83
CA THR A 268 -1.51 -19.13 18.44
C THR A 268 -1.95 -17.96 19.31
N LEU A 269 -2.25 -16.81 18.69
CA LEU A 269 -2.84 -15.64 19.34
C LEU A 269 -4.33 -15.62 19.05
N TYR A 270 -5.14 -15.90 20.10
CA TYR A 270 -6.58 -16.01 19.95
C TYR A 270 -7.27 -14.64 19.88
N SER A 271 -8.56 -14.64 19.47
CA SER A 271 -9.28 -13.41 19.09
C SER A 271 -9.25 -12.34 20.19
N GLY A 272 -8.97 -11.08 19.77
CA GLY A 272 -8.92 -9.92 20.65
C GLY A 272 -7.76 -9.87 21.64
N ALA A 273 -6.82 -10.82 21.59
CA ALA A 273 -5.65 -10.79 22.46
C ALA A 273 -4.77 -9.58 22.19
N SER A 274 -4.22 -8.96 23.25
CA SER A 274 -3.24 -7.89 23.15
C SER A 274 -1.91 -8.35 23.76
N VAL A 275 -0.86 -8.41 22.95
CA VAL A 275 0.51 -8.68 23.37
C VAL A 275 1.30 -7.39 23.22
N LEU A 276 1.78 -6.86 24.35
CA LEU A 276 2.39 -5.53 24.41
C LEU A 276 3.78 -5.62 25.02
N GLY A 277 4.71 -4.80 24.48
CA GLY A 277 6.08 -4.70 24.95
C GLY A 277 7.10 -4.93 23.84
N GLY A 278 8.38 -4.94 24.20
CA GLY A 278 9.49 -5.16 23.27
C GLY A 278 10.81 -5.36 23.99
#